data_a8b79f1a9eddddc54c66d4c1a228f062
#
_entry.id   a8b79f1a9eddddc54c66d4c1a228f062
#
_cell.length_a   1.000
_cell.length_b   1.000
_cell.length_c   1.000
_cell.angle_alpha   90.00
_cell.angle_beta   90.00
_cell.angle_gamma   90.00
#
_symmetry.space_group_name_H-M   'P 1'
#
loop_
_entity.id
_entity.type
_entity.pdbx_description
1 polymer ?
#
loop_
_entity_poly.entity_id
_entity_poly.type
_entity_poly.pdbx_seq_one_letter_code
_entity_poly.pdbx_strand_id
1 'polypeptide(L)'
;MPKSPRKASTPALLGWAAAVLALGLGAGMLLGHLSCERKKEAPKTEEPVKPAHPARKPRPGIAKPEAHPVTPEEAKLPKLALIIDDLGYAEPELVQRLCAEPVPFTVAVLPYQEHTVASADIAHQAGKAVILHLPMEGIPGKDPGPDALKYDLPEAEIRARTRKALADVPFIEGANNHMGSRMTADAARMHWILEEFQGRKLYFVDSRTIAATQGWVVAQELHIPTIQRKVFLDDDKRFPEIQKQFERAVAFAQKDGQAVAIGHIYPETVEALEKLIPDAKGKVQFVFVRELVK
;
A
#
# COMPACT_ATOMS: atom_id res chain seq x y z
N MET A 1 -34.81 -25.05 50.27
CA MET A 1 -35.83 -25.99 49.75
C MET A 1 -36.05 -25.70 48.28
N PRO A 2 -36.01 -26.72 47.45
CA PRO A 2 -35.91 -26.61 45.99
C PRO A 2 -37.32 -26.70 45.34
N LYS A 3 -37.46 -26.18 44.13
CA LYS A 3 -38.47 -26.66 43.20
C LYS A 3 -37.88 -26.73 41.80
N SER A 4 -37.81 -27.99 41.42
CA SER A 4 -37.45 -28.54 40.13
C SER A 4 -38.68 -28.61 39.20
N PRO A 5 -38.60 -29.19 38.02
CA PRO A 5 -38.83 -28.55 36.71
C PRO A 5 -40.14 -28.98 36.04
N ARG A 6 -40.50 -28.37 34.94
CA ARG A 6 -41.51 -28.95 34.02
C ARG A 6 -40.98 -29.11 32.61
N LYS A 7 -40.91 -30.40 32.21
CA LYS A 7 -40.88 -30.87 30.86
C LYS A 7 -42.27 -30.78 30.23
N ALA A 8 -42.31 -30.56 28.94
CA ALA A 8 -43.29 -31.12 28.00
C ALA A 8 -43.08 -30.37 26.65
N SER A 9 -43.14 -30.86 25.49
CA SER A 9 -43.31 -32.13 24.83
C SER A 9 -43.46 -31.76 23.35
N THR A 10 -42.74 -32.46 22.51
CA THR A 10 -42.93 -32.47 21.04
C THR A 10 -44.32 -33.04 20.68
N PRO A 11 -44.81 -32.76 19.48
CA PRO A 11 -45.17 -33.89 18.61
C PRO A 11 -44.58 -33.80 17.20
N ALA A 12 -44.18 -34.97 16.78
CA ALA A 12 -43.99 -35.38 15.39
C ALA A 12 -45.34 -35.65 14.75
N LEU A 13 -45.43 -35.58 13.43
CA LEU A 13 -46.09 -36.61 12.59
C LEU A 13 -46.23 -36.12 11.13
N LEU A 14 -45.68 -36.95 10.26
CA LEU A 14 -46.23 -37.52 9.02
C LEU A 14 -46.73 -36.49 7.96
N GLY A 15 -46.23 -36.42 6.77
CA GLY A 15 -46.03 -37.55 5.81
C GLY A 15 -47.17 -37.57 4.80
N TRP A 16 -46.89 -37.15 3.56
CA TRP A 16 -47.69 -37.60 2.41
C TRP A 16 -46.83 -37.68 1.17
N ALA A 17 -46.58 -38.94 0.76
CA ALA A 17 -46.13 -39.29 -0.59
C ALA A 17 -47.38 -39.61 -1.40
N ALA A 18 -47.47 -39.11 -2.59
CA ALA A 18 -48.35 -39.68 -3.61
C ALA A 18 -47.77 -39.48 -4.99
N ALA A 19 -47.36 -40.57 -5.57
CA ALA A 19 -47.04 -40.76 -6.96
C ALA A 19 -48.31 -40.71 -7.82
N VAL A 20 -48.24 -40.14 -9.03
CA VAL A 20 -49.10 -40.49 -10.15
C VAL A 20 -48.27 -40.66 -11.39
N LEU A 21 -48.33 -41.88 -11.87
CA LEU A 21 -47.80 -42.42 -13.11
C LEU A 21 -48.79 -42.20 -14.26
N ALA A 22 -48.27 -42.03 -15.47
CA ALA A 22 -48.69 -42.68 -16.70
C ALA A 22 -49.42 -41.85 -17.79
N LEU A 23 -48.79 -42.02 -18.93
CA LEU A 23 -49.34 -42.36 -20.28
C LEU A 23 -49.74 -41.23 -21.20
N GLY A 24 -49.10 -41.27 -22.38
CA GLY A 24 -49.51 -40.61 -23.59
C GLY A 24 -48.51 -40.74 -24.71
N LEU A 25 -48.53 -41.83 -25.42
CA LEU A 25 -47.89 -42.12 -26.72
C LEU A 25 -48.44 -41.21 -27.82
N GLY A 26 -47.61 -40.79 -28.78
CA GLY A 26 -48.08 -40.27 -30.05
C GLY A 26 -47.03 -39.54 -30.89
N ALA A 27 -46.29 -40.27 -31.67
CA ALA A 27 -45.81 -40.13 -33.03
C ALA A 27 -45.72 -38.75 -33.69
N GLY A 28 -44.60 -38.53 -34.35
CA GLY A 28 -44.46 -37.53 -35.43
C GLY A 28 -43.01 -37.14 -35.72
N MET A 29 -42.36 -37.91 -36.60
CA MET A 29 -41.11 -37.54 -37.27
C MET A 29 -41.28 -36.20 -37.98
N LEU A 30 -40.30 -35.32 -37.87
CA LEU A 30 -39.67 -34.70 -39.04
C LEU A 30 -38.31 -34.12 -38.65
N LEU A 31 -37.34 -34.56 -39.42
CA LEU A 31 -35.96 -34.13 -39.40
C LEU A 31 -35.84 -32.65 -39.74
N GLY A 32 -35.15 -31.92 -38.92
CA GLY A 32 -34.63 -30.62 -39.23
C GLY A 32 -33.30 -30.38 -38.49
N HIS A 33 -32.20 -30.85 -39.09
CA HIS A 33 -30.85 -30.47 -38.67
C HIS A 33 -30.67 -28.96 -38.84
N LEU A 34 -30.91 -28.17 -37.81
CA LEU A 34 -30.36 -26.84 -37.71
C LEU A 34 -29.10 -26.93 -36.83
N SER A 35 -27.99 -27.09 -37.55
CA SER A 35 -26.64 -26.95 -36.99
C SER A 35 -26.49 -25.49 -36.57
N CYS A 36 -26.68 -25.20 -35.29
CA CYS A 36 -26.34 -23.93 -34.71
C CYS A 36 -24.83 -23.89 -34.53
N GLU A 37 -24.12 -23.53 -35.58
CA GLU A 37 -22.71 -23.15 -35.46
C GLU A 37 -22.63 -21.95 -34.53
N ARG A 38 -22.32 -22.20 -33.23
CA ARG A 38 -21.76 -21.15 -32.36
C ARG A 38 -20.46 -20.73 -33.00
N LYS A 39 -20.47 -19.63 -33.73
CA LYS A 39 -19.24 -18.87 -33.98
C LYS A 39 -18.54 -18.64 -32.64
N LYS A 40 -17.42 -19.31 -32.42
CA LYS A 40 -16.47 -18.94 -31.39
C LYS A 40 -16.00 -17.54 -31.78
N GLU A 41 -16.50 -16.51 -31.10
CA GLU A 41 -15.85 -15.20 -31.12
C GLU A 41 -14.43 -15.41 -30.64
N ALA A 42 -13.48 -15.06 -31.48
CA ALA A 42 -12.09 -14.98 -31.14
C ALA A 42 -11.93 -13.99 -29.94
N PRO A 43 -11.04 -14.27 -28.98
CA PRO A 43 -10.80 -13.33 -27.90
C PRO A 43 -10.41 -11.99 -28.50
N LYS A 44 -11.16 -10.94 -28.17
CA LYS A 44 -10.79 -9.57 -28.52
C LYS A 44 -9.40 -9.33 -27.96
N THR A 45 -8.43 -9.13 -28.82
CA THR A 45 -7.11 -8.61 -28.46
C THR A 45 -7.37 -7.25 -27.80
N GLU A 46 -7.18 -7.19 -26.47
CA GLU A 46 -7.19 -5.93 -25.74
C GLU A 46 -6.08 -5.05 -26.33
N GLU A 47 -6.46 -3.87 -26.79
CA GLU A 47 -5.47 -2.86 -27.15
C GLU A 47 -4.58 -2.58 -25.95
N PRO A 48 -3.25 -2.46 -26.12
CA PRO A 48 -2.35 -2.14 -25.02
C PRO A 48 -2.78 -0.79 -24.43
N VAL A 49 -3.17 -0.82 -23.15
CA VAL A 49 -3.50 0.38 -22.37
C VAL A 49 -2.31 1.33 -22.45
N LYS A 50 -2.50 2.47 -23.13
CA LYS A 50 -1.48 3.52 -23.15
C LYS A 50 -1.18 3.94 -21.73
N PRO A 51 0.11 4.00 -21.30
CA PRO A 51 0.47 4.54 -20.00
C PRO A 51 -0.05 5.98 -19.88
N ALA A 52 -0.57 6.34 -18.72
CA ALA A 52 -1.13 7.67 -18.46
C ALA A 52 -0.11 8.80 -18.72
N HIS A 53 1.18 8.47 -18.62
CA HIS A 53 2.28 9.33 -19.02
C HIS A 53 3.15 8.62 -20.07
N PRO A 54 3.65 9.34 -21.11
CA PRO A 54 4.56 8.73 -22.07
C PRO A 54 5.79 8.21 -21.35
N ALA A 55 6.18 6.95 -21.62
CA ALA A 55 7.38 6.35 -21.05
C ALA A 55 8.58 7.28 -21.27
N ARG A 56 8.99 8.01 -20.24
CA ARG A 56 10.19 8.84 -20.28
C ARG A 56 11.40 7.92 -20.32
N LYS A 57 12.25 8.12 -21.33
CA LYS A 57 13.60 7.53 -21.33
C LYS A 57 14.29 7.90 -20.02
N PRO A 58 14.99 6.97 -19.36
CA PRO A 58 15.79 7.31 -18.17
C PRO A 58 16.65 8.53 -18.50
N ARG A 59 16.51 9.61 -17.75
CA ARG A 59 17.42 10.75 -17.87
C ARG A 59 18.79 10.26 -17.41
N PRO A 60 19.87 10.39 -18.22
CA PRO A 60 21.18 9.98 -17.77
C PRO A 60 21.64 10.85 -16.61
N GLY A 61 22.01 10.19 -15.50
CA GLY A 61 23.00 10.77 -14.60
C GLY A 61 22.50 11.69 -13.50
N ILE A 62 21.28 11.52 -12.93
CA ILE A 62 21.00 12.13 -11.63
C ILE A 62 21.42 11.12 -10.56
N ALA A 63 22.46 11.50 -9.80
CA ALA A 63 22.99 10.70 -8.72
C ALA A 63 21.91 10.37 -7.68
N LYS A 64 22.01 9.20 -7.04
CA LYS A 64 21.22 8.92 -5.83
C LYS A 64 21.39 10.09 -4.87
N PRO A 65 20.34 10.47 -4.08
CA PRO A 65 20.49 11.42 -3.02
C PRO A 65 21.72 11.05 -2.17
N GLU A 66 22.70 11.91 -2.15
CA GLU A 66 23.92 11.66 -1.37
C GLU A 66 23.56 11.61 0.11
N ALA A 67 24.27 10.76 0.85
CA ALA A 67 24.14 10.75 2.30
C ALA A 67 24.48 12.15 2.82
N HIS A 68 23.60 12.72 3.63
CA HIS A 68 23.90 13.98 4.31
C HIS A 68 25.17 13.79 5.15
N PRO A 69 26.12 14.74 5.14
CA PRO A 69 27.32 14.62 5.96
C PRO A 69 26.90 14.55 7.43
N VAL A 70 27.21 13.42 8.05
CA VAL A 70 26.86 13.12 9.44
C VAL A 70 28.11 13.28 10.27
N THR A 71 28.04 14.04 11.36
CA THR A 71 29.15 14.14 12.32
C THR A 71 29.36 12.83 13.05
N PRO A 72 30.57 12.55 13.56
CA PRO A 72 30.84 11.34 14.37
C PRO A 72 29.94 11.19 15.62
N GLU A 73 29.45 12.31 16.15
CA GLU A 73 28.52 12.33 17.29
C GLU A 73 27.10 11.96 16.85
N GLU A 74 26.61 12.55 15.75
CA GLU A 74 25.31 12.22 15.19
C GLU A 74 25.21 10.75 14.79
N ALA A 75 26.30 10.16 14.27
CA ALA A 75 26.34 8.75 13.87
C ALA A 75 26.09 7.77 15.04
N LYS A 76 26.23 8.24 16.29
CA LYS A 76 25.97 7.44 17.51
C LYS A 76 24.52 7.58 18.00
N LEU A 77 23.77 8.54 17.48
CA LEU A 77 22.38 8.76 17.89
C LEU A 77 21.46 7.65 17.37
N PRO A 78 20.38 7.35 18.08
CA PRO A 78 19.35 6.45 17.59
C PRO A 78 18.72 7.01 16.29
N LYS A 79 18.40 6.11 15.37
CA LYS A 79 17.98 6.46 14.02
C LYS A 79 16.46 6.66 13.92
N LEU A 80 16.03 7.76 13.34
CA LEU A 80 14.63 8.02 13.02
C LEU A 80 14.46 8.22 11.51
N ALA A 81 13.71 7.33 10.86
CA ALA A 81 13.28 7.52 9.49
C ALA A 81 11.87 8.12 9.46
N LEU A 82 11.73 9.25 8.76
CA LEU A 82 10.44 9.84 8.43
C LEU A 82 10.04 9.43 7.03
N ILE A 83 8.77 9.08 6.84
CA ILE A 83 8.15 8.86 5.53
C ILE A 83 6.95 9.80 5.47
N ILE A 84 6.81 10.53 4.36
CA ILE A 84 5.64 11.36 4.10
C ILE A 84 4.90 10.76 2.92
N ASP A 85 3.69 10.31 3.20
CA ASP A 85 2.80 9.61 2.26
C ASP A 85 1.92 10.59 1.48
N ASP A 86 1.19 10.07 0.49
CA ASP A 86 0.16 10.72 -0.33
C ASP A 86 0.70 11.83 -1.26
N LEU A 87 2.02 11.88 -1.53
CA LEU A 87 2.52 12.78 -2.57
C LEU A 87 1.91 12.35 -3.92
N GLY A 88 1.65 13.34 -4.77
CA GLY A 88 0.98 13.14 -6.06
C GLY A 88 -0.38 13.84 -6.13
N TYR A 89 -1.05 14.03 -4.97
CA TYR A 89 -2.25 14.87 -4.86
C TYR A 89 -1.91 16.32 -4.51
N ALA A 90 -0.86 16.52 -3.71
CA ALA A 90 -0.51 17.83 -3.20
C ALA A 90 0.03 18.73 -4.30
N GLU A 91 -0.28 20.04 -4.19
CA GLU A 91 0.27 21.06 -5.06
C GLU A 91 1.80 21.10 -4.96
N PRO A 92 2.51 21.34 -6.08
CA PRO A 92 3.97 21.35 -6.12
C PRO A 92 4.63 22.27 -5.09
N GLU A 93 4.00 23.40 -4.74
CA GLU A 93 4.49 24.36 -3.77
C GLU A 93 4.57 23.76 -2.36
N LEU A 94 3.58 22.94 -1.96
CA LEU A 94 3.60 22.25 -0.67
C LEU A 94 4.69 21.17 -0.64
N VAL A 95 4.89 20.46 -1.76
CA VAL A 95 5.96 19.48 -1.90
C VAL A 95 7.33 20.16 -1.81
N GLN A 96 7.52 21.32 -2.47
CA GLN A 96 8.75 22.10 -2.38
C GLN A 96 9.02 22.56 -0.94
N ARG A 97 7.98 23.06 -0.25
CA ARG A 97 8.07 23.48 1.15
C ARG A 97 8.50 22.34 2.06
N LEU A 98 7.86 21.17 1.95
CA LEU A 98 8.26 19.96 2.68
C LEU A 98 9.72 19.58 2.38
N CYS A 99 10.09 19.56 1.09
CA CYS A 99 11.41 19.12 0.67
C CYS A 99 12.54 20.10 1.02
N ALA A 100 12.22 21.32 1.43
CA ALA A 100 13.18 22.29 1.95
C ALA A 100 13.74 21.94 3.33
N GLU A 101 13.09 21.02 4.07
CA GLU A 101 13.59 20.56 5.37
C GLU A 101 14.99 19.95 5.23
N PRO A 102 15.99 20.43 6.04
CA PRO A 102 17.40 20.09 5.83
C PRO A 102 17.81 18.74 6.43
N VAL A 103 16.89 17.79 6.55
CA VAL A 103 17.15 16.45 7.08
C VAL A 103 16.82 15.38 6.04
N PRO A 104 17.48 14.22 6.07
CA PRO A 104 17.07 13.08 5.26
C PRO A 104 15.69 12.58 5.67
N PHE A 105 14.80 12.39 4.69
CA PHE A 105 13.55 11.68 4.83
C PHE A 105 13.11 11.08 3.50
N THR A 106 12.13 10.22 3.54
CA THR A 106 11.59 9.51 2.38
C THR A 106 10.21 10.06 2.05
N VAL A 107 9.88 10.22 0.78
CA VAL A 107 8.53 10.54 0.32
C VAL A 107 7.94 9.34 -0.39
N ALA A 108 6.66 9.05 -0.12
CA ALA A 108 5.91 8.02 -0.80
C ALA A 108 4.89 8.66 -1.77
N VAL A 109 5.05 8.36 -3.05
CA VAL A 109 4.32 9.01 -4.12
C VAL A 109 3.25 8.08 -4.68
N LEU A 110 2.01 8.54 -4.68
CA LEU A 110 0.87 7.86 -5.31
C LEU A 110 1.05 7.83 -6.84
N PRO A 111 0.83 6.70 -7.48
CA PRO A 111 0.82 6.61 -8.93
C PRO A 111 -0.47 7.21 -9.51
N TYR A 112 -0.43 7.58 -10.79
CA TYR A 112 -1.58 8.00 -11.60
C TYR A 112 -2.28 9.28 -11.11
N GLN A 113 -1.63 10.09 -10.29
CA GLN A 113 -2.15 11.38 -9.85
C GLN A 113 -1.63 12.50 -10.74
N GLU A 114 -2.31 13.64 -10.71
CA GLU A 114 -1.94 14.82 -11.53
C GLU A 114 -0.50 15.25 -11.31
N HIS A 115 -0.05 15.22 -10.05
CA HIS A 115 1.30 15.68 -9.66
C HIS A 115 2.27 14.53 -9.34
N THR A 116 1.97 13.28 -9.71
CA THR A 116 2.85 12.12 -9.44
C THR A 116 4.29 12.38 -9.86
N VAL A 117 4.50 12.72 -11.12
CA VAL A 117 5.85 12.93 -11.68
C VAL A 117 6.49 14.18 -11.11
N ALA A 118 5.73 15.27 -11.00
CA ALA A 118 6.23 16.56 -10.45
C ALA A 118 6.68 16.38 -9.00
N SER A 119 5.89 15.71 -8.16
CA SER A 119 6.23 15.43 -6.77
C SER A 119 7.51 14.60 -6.64
N ALA A 120 7.65 13.54 -7.44
CA ALA A 120 8.84 12.71 -7.45
C ALA A 120 10.08 13.47 -7.94
N ASP A 121 9.95 14.29 -9.01
CA ASP A 121 11.03 15.13 -9.54
C ASP A 121 11.50 16.15 -8.47
N ILE A 122 10.58 16.87 -7.81
CA ILE A 122 10.90 17.86 -6.77
C ILE A 122 11.66 17.20 -5.61
N ALA A 123 11.13 16.08 -5.10
CA ALA A 123 11.73 15.37 -3.99
C ALA A 123 13.12 14.84 -4.33
N HIS A 124 13.27 14.24 -5.51
CA HIS A 124 14.56 13.73 -5.97
C HIS A 124 15.61 14.85 -6.16
N GLN A 125 15.21 15.98 -6.76
CA GLN A 125 16.10 17.14 -6.92
C GLN A 125 16.52 17.78 -5.59
N ALA A 126 15.64 17.71 -4.58
CA ALA A 126 15.93 18.15 -3.22
C ALA A 126 16.74 17.12 -2.41
N GLY A 127 17.20 16.02 -3.02
CA GLY A 127 17.98 14.98 -2.35
C GLY A 127 17.16 14.11 -1.40
N LYS A 128 15.84 14.04 -1.56
CA LYS A 128 14.99 13.13 -0.77
C LYS A 128 14.88 11.77 -1.45
N ALA A 129 14.70 10.73 -0.65
CA ALA A 129 14.41 9.40 -1.16
C ALA A 129 12.96 9.30 -1.64
N VAL A 130 12.73 8.58 -2.75
CA VAL A 130 11.39 8.39 -3.32
C VAL A 130 11.02 6.93 -3.27
N ILE A 131 9.81 6.62 -2.80
CA ILE A 131 9.21 5.29 -2.87
C ILE A 131 7.81 5.37 -3.50
N LEU A 132 7.35 4.25 -4.02
CA LEU A 132 5.96 4.11 -4.49
C LEU A 132 5.02 3.99 -3.30
N HIS A 133 3.99 4.83 -3.22
CA HIS A 133 2.85 4.64 -2.34
C HIS A 133 1.79 3.81 -3.07
N LEU A 134 1.81 2.48 -2.87
CA LEU A 134 1.06 1.53 -3.67
C LEU A 134 -0.40 1.44 -3.23
N PRO A 135 -1.37 1.86 -4.06
CA PRO A 135 -2.79 1.85 -3.69
C PRO A 135 -3.35 0.44 -3.55
N MET A 136 -3.88 0.12 -2.37
CA MET A 136 -4.43 -1.20 -2.03
C MET A 136 -5.77 -1.08 -1.33
N GLU A 137 -6.68 -2.02 -1.60
CA GLU A 137 -7.99 -2.05 -0.95
C GLU A 137 -7.86 -2.19 0.58
N GLY A 138 -8.47 -1.23 1.27
CA GLY A 138 -8.59 -1.22 2.72
C GLY A 138 -9.94 -1.74 3.21
N ILE A 139 -10.47 -1.11 4.25
CA ILE A 139 -11.80 -1.38 4.78
C ILE A 139 -12.85 -0.99 3.72
N PRO A 140 -13.94 -1.78 3.54
CA PRO A 140 -14.99 -1.47 2.58
C PRO A 140 -15.53 -0.04 2.72
N GLY A 141 -15.82 0.59 1.57
CA GLY A 141 -16.41 1.92 1.48
C GLY A 141 -15.44 3.08 1.31
N LYS A 142 -14.13 2.84 1.31
CA LYS A 142 -13.11 3.84 0.92
C LYS A 142 -12.45 3.42 -0.38
N ASP A 143 -12.35 4.36 -1.32
CA ASP A 143 -11.66 4.15 -2.60
C ASP A 143 -10.16 4.46 -2.44
N PRO A 144 -9.27 3.50 -2.71
CA PRO A 144 -7.84 3.74 -2.65
C PRO A 144 -7.27 4.45 -3.89
N GLY A 145 -8.10 4.83 -4.84
CA GLY A 145 -7.72 5.57 -6.03
C GLY A 145 -7.59 4.74 -7.31
N PRO A 146 -7.09 5.37 -8.39
CA PRO A 146 -7.02 4.75 -9.72
C PRO A 146 -6.15 3.50 -9.73
N ASP A 147 -6.58 2.49 -10.48
CA ASP A 147 -5.86 1.21 -10.69
C ASP A 147 -5.40 0.50 -9.41
N ALA A 148 -6.04 0.82 -8.28
CA ALA A 148 -5.73 0.21 -6.99
C ALA A 148 -5.84 -1.32 -7.02
N LEU A 149 -5.03 -1.96 -6.20
CA LEU A 149 -5.05 -3.41 -6.00
C LEU A 149 -6.27 -3.76 -5.16
N LYS A 150 -7.31 -4.33 -5.79
CA LYS A 150 -8.56 -4.74 -5.14
C LYS A 150 -8.55 -6.22 -4.82
N TYR A 151 -9.18 -6.58 -3.72
CA TYR A 151 -9.16 -7.94 -3.18
C TYR A 151 -9.76 -8.99 -4.13
N ASP A 152 -10.79 -8.64 -4.86
CA ASP A 152 -11.52 -9.56 -5.74
C ASP A 152 -10.90 -9.68 -7.15
N LEU A 153 -9.78 -9.00 -7.40
CA LEU A 153 -9.05 -9.13 -8.66
C LEU A 153 -8.32 -10.48 -8.73
N PRO A 154 -8.24 -11.09 -9.93
CA PRO A 154 -7.43 -12.28 -10.14
C PRO A 154 -5.94 -11.96 -10.00
N GLU A 155 -5.13 -12.97 -9.68
CA GLU A 155 -3.68 -12.86 -9.51
C GLU A 155 -3.00 -12.13 -10.67
N ALA A 156 -3.30 -12.52 -11.90
CA ALA A 156 -2.70 -11.92 -13.09
C ALA A 156 -2.91 -10.41 -13.18
N GLU A 157 -4.10 -9.93 -12.76
CA GLU A 157 -4.44 -8.52 -12.74
C GLU A 157 -3.73 -7.79 -11.59
N ILE A 158 -3.66 -8.39 -10.39
CA ILE A 158 -2.91 -7.83 -9.26
C ILE A 158 -1.44 -7.63 -9.65
N ARG A 159 -0.82 -8.64 -10.27
CA ARG A 159 0.55 -8.56 -10.76
C ARG A 159 0.73 -7.49 -11.84
N ALA A 160 -0.19 -7.44 -12.81
CA ALA A 160 -0.13 -6.45 -13.88
C ALA A 160 -0.23 -5.02 -13.34
N ARG A 161 -1.16 -4.74 -12.43
CA ARG A 161 -1.32 -3.43 -11.79
C ARG A 161 -0.12 -3.08 -10.92
N THR A 162 0.44 -4.04 -10.19
CA THR A 162 1.67 -3.82 -9.41
C THR A 162 2.82 -3.38 -10.31
N ARG A 163 3.07 -4.11 -11.41
CA ARG A 163 4.10 -3.72 -12.38
C ARG A 163 3.87 -2.34 -13.00
N LYS A 164 2.60 -2.02 -13.31
CA LYS A 164 2.21 -0.74 -13.87
C LYS A 164 2.49 0.40 -12.88
N ALA A 165 2.11 0.23 -11.61
CA ALA A 165 2.37 1.22 -10.55
C ALA A 165 3.87 1.43 -10.32
N LEU A 166 4.67 0.34 -10.28
CA LEU A 166 6.13 0.40 -10.17
C LEU A 166 6.80 1.13 -11.34
N ALA A 167 6.16 1.20 -12.50
CA ALA A 167 6.68 1.89 -13.68
C ALA A 167 6.22 3.36 -13.78
N ASP A 168 5.17 3.75 -13.07
CA ASP A 168 4.56 5.08 -13.18
C ASP A 168 5.31 6.14 -12.36
N VAL A 169 5.80 5.77 -11.17
CA VAL A 169 6.52 6.70 -10.28
C VAL A 169 8.02 6.63 -10.57
N PRO A 170 8.67 7.73 -10.97
CA PRO A 170 10.11 7.74 -11.22
C PRO A 170 10.92 7.72 -9.92
N PHE A 171 12.19 7.30 -10.01
CA PHE A 171 13.21 7.31 -8.93
C PHE A 171 12.92 6.40 -7.74
N ILE A 172 11.94 5.51 -7.80
CA ILE A 172 11.60 4.65 -6.67
C ILE A 172 12.75 3.71 -6.29
N GLU A 173 13.00 3.61 -4.99
CA GLU A 173 13.93 2.65 -4.40
C GLU A 173 13.23 1.61 -3.51
N GLY A 174 11.91 1.73 -3.35
CA GLY A 174 11.06 0.84 -2.56
C GLY A 174 9.59 1.18 -2.74
N ALA A 175 8.74 0.59 -1.90
CA ALA A 175 7.33 0.93 -1.81
C ALA A 175 6.79 0.74 -0.39
N ASN A 176 5.68 1.43 -0.09
CA ASN A 176 4.83 1.13 1.05
C ASN A 176 3.36 1.03 0.60
N ASN A 177 2.48 0.55 1.46
CA ASN A 177 1.07 0.43 1.13
C ASN A 177 0.30 1.71 1.48
N HIS A 178 -0.41 2.27 0.48
CA HIS A 178 -1.50 3.21 0.70
C HIS A 178 -2.76 2.43 1.07
N MET A 179 -3.38 2.78 2.22
CA MET A 179 -4.48 1.98 2.78
C MET A 179 -4.10 0.50 2.91
N GLY A 180 -4.85 -0.42 2.31
CA GLY A 180 -4.48 -1.82 2.16
C GLY A 180 -4.79 -2.71 3.36
N SER A 181 -5.61 -2.31 4.33
CA SER A 181 -5.90 -3.13 5.50
C SER A 181 -6.54 -4.49 5.17
N ARG A 182 -7.28 -4.60 4.04
CA ARG A 182 -7.82 -5.87 3.54
C ARG A 182 -6.77 -6.67 2.76
N MET A 183 -6.02 -6.00 1.90
CA MET A 183 -5.01 -6.64 1.05
C MET A 183 -3.82 -7.17 1.86
N THR A 184 -3.28 -6.34 2.75
CA THR A 184 -2.09 -6.70 3.54
C THR A 184 -2.37 -7.79 4.57
N ALA A 185 -3.63 -8.05 4.93
CA ALA A 185 -4.00 -9.17 5.81
C ALA A 185 -3.98 -10.54 5.10
N ASP A 186 -3.87 -10.57 3.78
CA ASP A 186 -3.87 -11.79 2.96
C ASP A 186 -2.47 -12.11 2.45
N ALA A 187 -1.87 -13.18 2.98
CA ALA A 187 -0.51 -13.57 2.63
C ALA A 187 -0.36 -13.93 1.14
N ALA A 188 -1.34 -14.62 0.54
CA ALA A 188 -1.26 -15.00 -0.87
C ALA A 188 -1.23 -13.78 -1.79
N ARG A 189 -2.06 -12.76 -1.51
CA ARG A 189 -2.06 -11.52 -2.28
C ARG A 189 -0.78 -10.73 -2.08
N MET A 190 -0.26 -10.69 -0.85
CA MET A 190 1.03 -10.07 -0.59
C MET A 190 2.18 -10.78 -1.31
N HIS A 191 2.15 -12.10 -1.45
CA HIS A 191 3.10 -12.83 -2.30
C HIS A 191 3.03 -12.36 -3.76
N TRP A 192 1.83 -12.31 -4.36
CA TRP A 192 1.67 -11.86 -5.75
C TRP A 192 2.19 -10.44 -5.99
N ILE A 193 2.02 -9.56 -5.00
CA ILE A 193 2.48 -8.18 -5.07
C ILE A 193 4.01 -8.10 -4.92
N LEU A 194 4.55 -8.74 -3.87
CA LEU A 194 5.95 -8.58 -3.51
C LEU A 194 6.91 -9.36 -4.41
N GLU A 195 6.46 -10.45 -5.03
CA GLU A 195 7.24 -11.13 -6.06
C GLU A 195 7.57 -10.22 -7.25
N GLU A 196 6.74 -9.21 -7.55
CA GLU A 196 7.03 -8.22 -8.58
C GLU A 196 8.17 -7.26 -8.22
N PHE A 197 8.63 -7.27 -6.96
CA PHE A 197 9.80 -6.50 -6.50
C PHE A 197 11.11 -7.26 -6.73
N GLN A 198 11.04 -8.58 -6.89
CA GLN A 198 12.21 -9.42 -7.10
C GLN A 198 12.98 -8.98 -8.35
N GLY A 199 14.31 -8.98 -8.25
CA GLY A 199 15.21 -8.55 -9.33
C GLY A 199 15.27 -7.03 -9.56
N ARG A 200 14.42 -6.24 -8.89
CA ARG A 200 14.38 -4.76 -9.01
C ARG A 200 15.19 -4.03 -7.94
N LYS A 201 15.73 -4.72 -6.95
CA LYS A 201 16.45 -4.14 -5.78
C LYS A 201 15.58 -3.14 -4.99
N LEU A 202 14.28 -3.38 -4.94
CA LEU A 202 13.33 -2.58 -4.17
C LEU A 202 13.17 -3.15 -2.76
N TYR A 203 12.89 -2.28 -1.80
CA TYR A 203 12.49 -2.68 -0.45
C TYR A 203 10.99 -2.42 -0.22
N PHE A 204 10.45 -3.04 0.82
CA PHE A 204 9.06 -2.84 1.22
C PHE A 204 8.97 -2.28 2.64
N VAL A 205 8.17 -1.23 2.83
CA VAL A 205 7.82 -0.71 4.15
C VAL A 205 6.36 -1.07 4.43
N ASP A 206 6.12 -1.88 5.44
CA ASP A 206 4.76 -2.18 5.87
C ASP A 206 4.19 -1.01 6.70
N SER A 207 3.22 -0.28 6.14
CA SER A 207 2.57 0.85 6.81
C SER A 207 1.69 0.43 7.99
N ARG A 208 1.48 -0.89 8.19
CA ARG A 208 0.71 -1.46 9.30
C ARG A 208 -0.64 -0.78 9.51
N THR A 209 -1.42 -0.67 8.44
CA THR A 209 -2.79 -0.15 8.48
C THR A 209 -3.76 -1.11 9.19
N ILE A 210 -3.32 -2.34 9.46
CA ILE A 210 -3.99 -3.34 10.28
C ILE A 210 -2.97 -4.12 11.11
N ALA A 211 -3.35 -4.55 12.31
CA ALA A 211 -2.46 -5.32 13.18
C ALA A 211 -2.12 -6.72 12.61
N ALA A 212 -3.06 -7.32 11.85
CA ALA A 212 -2.95 -8.64 11.24
C ALA A 212 -2.23 -8.64 9.88
N THR A 213 -1.49 -7.55 9.54
CA THR A 213 -0.76 -7.48 8.27
C THR A 213 0.20 -8.65 8.10
N GLN A 214 0.27 -9.18 6.87
CA GLN A 214 1.22 -10.18 6.41
C GLN A 214 2.33 -9.56 5.55
N GLY A 215 2.24 -8.26 5.24
CA GLY A 215 3.16 -7.60 4.31
C GLY A 215 4.63 -7.76 4.72
N TRP A 216 4.94 -7.49 5.98
CA TRP A 216 6.29 -7.65 6.52
C TRP A 216 6.75 -9.12 6.55
N VAL A 217 5.85 -10.05 6.91
CA VAL A 217 6.16 -11.50 6.99
C VAL A 217 6.52 -12.02 5.60
N VAL A 218 5.66 -11.77 4.62
CA VAL A 218 5.87 -12.20 3.23
C VAL A 218 7.11 -11.56 2.61
N ALA A 219 7.38 -10.27 2.91
CA ALA A 219 8.61 -9.63 2.44
C ALA A 219 9.87 -10.35 2.96
N GLN A 220 9.87 -10.78 4.24
CA GLN A 220 10.96 -11.57 4.80
C GLN A 220 11.09 -12.96 4.16
N GLU A 221 9.98 -13.66 3.91
CA GLU A 221 9.96 -14.95 3.22
C GLU A 221 10.55 -14.87 1.81
N LEU A 222 10.30 -13.77 1.11
CA LEU A 222 10.80 -13.49 -0.22
C LEU A 222 12.22 -12.85 -0.24
N HIS A 223 12.84 -12.69 0.94
CA HIS A 223 14.14 -12.02 1.09
C HIS A 223 14.17 -10.59 0.52
N ILE A 224 13.05 -9.89 0.59
CA ILE A 224 12.93 -8.48 0.23
C ILE A 224 13.29 -7.65 1.47
N PRO A 225 14.26 -6.73 1.39
CA PRO A 225 14.59 -5.85 2.51
C PRO A 225 13.34 -5.12 2.99
N THR A 226 13.05 -5.19 4.30
CA THR A 226 11.77 -4.70 4.82
C THR A 226 11.87 -4.11 6.21
N ILE A 227 10.93 -3.24 6.55
CA ILE A 227 10.72 -2.69 7.89
C ILE A 227 9.24 -2.34 8.07
N GLN A 228 8.82 -2.16 9.32
CA GLN A 228 7.45 -1.76 9.68
C GLN A 228 7.42 -0.35 10.27
N ARG A 229 6.32 0.36 10.03
CA ARG A 229 6.00 1.61 10.73
C ARG A 229 5.81 1.37 12.23
N LYS A 230 6.34 2.27 13.05
CA LYS A 230 6.11 2.35 14.50
C LYS A 230 5.01 3.34 14.86
N VAL A 231 4.96 4.50 14.21
CA VAL A 231 4.07 5.61 14.56
C VAL A 231 3.43 6.21 13.31
N PHE A 232 2.10 6.49 13.33
CA PHE A 232 1.50 7.51 12.48
C PHE A 232 1.56 8.85 13.19
N LEU A 233 1.95 9.91 12.44
CA LEU A 233 2.13 11.23 13.01
C LEU A 233 0.83 12.03 13.10
N ASP A 234 -0.09 11.82 12.17
CA ASP A 234 -1.15 12.74 11.82
C ASP A 234 -2.53 12.09 11.55
N ASP A 235 -2.83 10.98 12.25
CA ASP A 235 -4.21 10.45 12.34
C ASP A 235 -5.17 11.55 12.86
N ASP A 236 -4.68 12.42 13.74
CA ASP A 236 -5.28 13.67 14.12
C ASP A 236 -4.33 14.82 13.72
N LYS A 237 -4.80 15.69 12.81
CA LYS A 237 -3.99 16.74 12.19
C LYS A 237 -3.70 17.95 13.09
N ARG A 238 -4.27 18.00 14.30
CA ARG A 238 -4.01 19.08 15.24
C ARG A 238 -2.54 19.07 15.70
N PHE A 239 -1.91 20.22 15.72
CA PHE A 239 -0.49 20.33 16.08
C PHE A 239 -0.12 19.62 17.40
N PRO A 240 -0.86 19.74 18.53
CA PRO A 240 -0.49 19.04 19.75
C PRO A 240 -0.50 17.51 19.62
N GLU A 241 -1.37 16.94 18.77
CA GLU A 241 -1.43 15.50 18.56
C GLU A 241 -0.29 15.04 17.64
N ILE A 242 0.01 15.81 16.57
CA ILE A 242 1.19 15.54 15.74
C ILE A 242 2.46 15.61 16.58
N GLN A 243 2.63 16.65 17.40
CA GLN A 243 3.76 16.78 18.32
C GLN A 243 3.91 15.58 19.24
N LYS A 244 2.84 15.17 19.88
CA LYS A 244 2.82 13.98 20.75
C LYS A 244 3.25 12.71 20.02
N GLN A 245 2.77 12.49 18.79
CA GLN A 245 3.17 11.32 18.00
C GLN A 245 4.62 11.42 17.52
N PHE A 246 5.08 12.61 17.17
CA PHE A 246 6.47 12.84 16.81
C PHE A 246 7.42 12.57 17.99
N GLU A 247 7.12 13.09 19.19
CA GLU A 247 7.85 12.81 20.42
C GLU A 247 7.86 11.30 20.76
N ARG A 248 6.72 10.62 20.50
CA ARG A 248 6.63 9.17 20.65
C ARG A 248 7.53 8.42 19.65
N ALA A 249 7.65 8.91 18.41
CA ALA A 249 8.55 8.33 17.43
C ALA A 249 10.03 8.50 17.85
N VAL A 250 10.41 9.67 18.37
CA VAL A 250 11.73 9.93 18.97
C VAL A 250 11.98 8.98 20.14
N ALA A 251 11.01 8.82 21.05
CA ALA A 251 11.14 7.92 22.20
C ALA A 251 11.31 6.45 21.77
N PHE A 252 10.60 6.00 20.73
CA PHE A 252 10.83 4.65 20.19
C PHE A 252 12.21 4.50 19.56
N ALA A 253 12.70 5.50 18.82
CA ALA A 253 14.05 5.46 18.30
C ALA A 253 15.09 5.34 19.41
N GLN A 254 14.94 6.13 20.48
CA GLN A 254 15.83 6.09 21.65
C GLN A 254 15.79 4.75 22.37
N LYS A 255 14.61 4.13 22.49
CA LYS A 255 14.43 2.85 23.18
C LYS A 255 14.95 1.66 22.36
N ASP A 256 14.61 1.62 21.08
CA ASP A 256 14.80 0.45 20.21
C ASP A 256 16.05 0.60 19.31
N GLY A 257 16.76 1.76 19.38
CA GLY A 257 17.89 2.12 18.52
C GLY A 257 17.47 2.68 17.16
N GLN A 258 16.25 2.38 16.71
CA GLN A 258 15.68 2.89 15.46
C GLN A 258 14.16 2.92 15.48
N ALA A 259 13.55 3.83 14.69
CA ALA A 259 12.11 3.87 14.46
C ALA A 259 11.78 4.38 13.06
N VAL A 260 10.59 4.00 12.56
CA VAL A 260 9.97 4.56 11.36
C VAL A 260 8.68 5.25 11.76
N ALA A 261 8.55 6.53 11.40
CA ALA A 261 7.32 7.29 11.54
C ALA A 261 6.78 7.67 10.16
N ILE A 262 5.48 7.57 9.98
CA ILE A 262 4.78 7.95 8.75
C ILE A 262 3.82 9.10 9.07
N GLY A 263 3.86 10.14 8.25
CA GLY A 263 2.87 11.20 8.16
C GLY A 263 2.41 11.37 6.72
N HIS A 264 1.46 12.27 6.48
CA HIS A 264 0.93 12.53 5.14
C HIS A 264 1.26 13.98 4.73
N ILE A 265 1.18 14.27 3.42
CA ILE A 265 1.44 15.59 2.86
C ILE A 265 0.29 16.57 3.15
N TYR A 266 -0.06 16.76 4.42
CA TYR A 266 -1.02 17.78 4.84
C TYR A 266 -0.30 19.08 5.20
N PRO A 267 -0.90 20.26 4.94
CA PRO A 267 -0.30 21.54 5.35
C PRO A 267 0.04 21.58 6.84
N GLU A 268 -0.83 21.01 7.69
CA GLU A 268 -0.65 20.95 9.14
C GLU A 268 0.55 20.06 9.54
N THR A 269 0.73 18.93 8.83
CA THR A 269 1.88 18.04 9.08
C THR A 269 3.19 18.72 8.66
N VAL A 270 3.20 19.37 7.50
CA VAL A 270 4.39 20.11 7.04
C VAL A 270 4.76 21.22 8.02
N GLU A 271 3.77 22.04 8.45
CA GLU A 271 4.01 23.09 9.46
C GLU A 271 4.50 22.54 10.80
N ALA A 272 3.97 21.38 11.21
CA ALA A 272 4.42 20.74 12.44
C ALA A 272 5.87 20.24 12.32
N LEU A 273 6.25 19.62 11.20
CA LEU A 273 7.60 19.11 10.96
C LEU A 273 8.63 20.25 10.94
N GLU A 274 8.33 21.40 10.35
CA GLU A 274 9.19 22.59 10.36
C GLU A 274 9.56 23.02 11.79
N LYS A 275 8.66 22.84 12.74
CA LYS A 275 8.87 23.18 14.15
C LYS A 275 9.54 22.06 14.94
N LEU A 276 9.15 20.80 14.68
CA LEU A 276 9.55 19.64 15.50
C LEU A 276 10.90 19.05 15.08
N ILE A 277 11.28 19.12 13.80
CA ILE A 277 12.57 18.62 13.32
C ILE A 277 13.75 19.31 14.02
N PRO A 278 13.79 20.66 14.11
CA PRO A 278 14.86 21.35 14.85
C PRO A 278 14.97 20.90 16.31
N ASP A 279 13.84 20.68 16.99
CA ASP A 279 13.80 20.27 18.40
C ASP A 279 14.28 18.82 18.64
N ALA A 280 14.31 18.01 17.60
CA ALA A 280 14.78 16.63 17.65
C ALA A 280 16.28 16.48 17.34
N LYS A 281 16.94 17.56 16.83
CA LYS A 281 18.38 17.56 16.59
C LYS A 281 19.15 17.25 17.89
N GLY A 282 20.14 16.37 17.80
CA GLY A 282 20.90 15.89 18.95
C GLY A 282 20.19 14.83 19.81
N LYS A 283 18.92 14.52 19.56
CA LYS A 283 18.18 13.41 20.22
C LYS A 283 18.13 12.17 19.34
N VAL A 284 18.03 12.36 18.02
CA VAL A 284 18.00 11.30 17.01
C VAL A 284 18.82 11.73 15.79
N GLN A 285 19.29 10.74 15.04
CA GLN A 285 19.80 10.92 13.69
C GLN A 285 18.66 10.67 12.71
N PHE A 286 18.29 11.67 11.93
CA PHE A 286 17.39 11.46 10.81
C PHE A 286 18.09 10.69 9.70
N VAL A 287 17.44 9.67 9.15
CA VAL A 287 17.98 8.81 8.10
C VAL A 287 16.93 8.50 7.04
N PHE A 288 17.36 8.10 5.86
CA PHE A 288 16.46 7.50 4.89
C PHE A 288 15.99 6.13 5.36
N VAL A 289 14.76 5.74 5.03
CA VAL A 289 14.24 4.43 5.45
C VAL A 289 15.05 3.26 4.89
N ARG A 290 15.68 3.40 3.72
CA ARG A 290 16.59 2.39 3.15
C ARG A 290 17.77 2.02 4.07
N GLU A 291 18.14 2.88 5.01
CA GLU A 291 19.21 2.62 5.97
C GLU A 291 18.77 1.74 7.15
N LEU A 292 17.46 1.52 7.29
CA LEU A 292 16.85 0.76 8.38
C LEU A 292 16.28 -0.61 7.95
N VAL A 293 16.04 -0.82 6.65
CA VAL A 293 15.52 -2.09 6.13
C VAL A 293 16.57 -3.20 6.25
N LYS A 294 16.11 -4.42 6.54
CA LYS A 294 16.96 -5.61 6.72
C LYS A 294 16.47 -6.73 5.83
#